data_7edc0ef639ba87f46a9d6818f3c3f4ac
#
_entry.id   7edc0ef639ba87f46a9d6818f3c3f4ac
#
_cell.length_a   1.000
_cell.length_b   1.000
_cell.length_c   1.000
_cell.angle_alpha   90.00
_cell.angle_beta   90.00
_cell.angle_gamma   90.00
#
_symmetry.space_group_name_H-M   'P 1'
#
loop_
_entity.id
_entity.type
_entity.pdbx_description
1 polymer ?
#
loop_
_entity_poly.entity_id
_entity_poly.type
_entity_poly.pdbx_seq_one_letter_code
_entity_poly.pdbx_strand_id
1 'polypeptide(L)'
;MEVERLSFPRKRESKRYMSNTYYVYILTSKRNGTLYIGITNNLERRIYEHKTNMIQGFTSKYNVHRLVYYEQTTDVNSALQREKQLKKWNRKWKLALIEKENPHWNDLSDVWMPDQSLSRI
;
A
#
# COMPACT_ATOMS: atom_id res chain seq x y z
N MET A 1 -11.88 -8.76 8.20
CA MET A 1 -10.76 -8.14 7.66
C MET A 1 -10.62 -6.72 8.09
N GLU A 2 -9.52 -6.44 8.49
CA GLU A 2 -9.21 -5.15 8.96
C GLU A 2 -9.23 -4.12 7.88
N VAL A 3 -9.86 -3.04 8.10
CA VAL A 3 -9.87 -1.98 7.15
C VAL A 3 -9.05 -0.85 7.71
N GLU A 4 -8.05 -0.46 7.02
CA GLU A 4 -7.23 0.60 7.47
C GLU A 4 -8.04 1.86 7.50
N ARG A 5 -8.09 2.53 8.61
CA ARG A 5 -8.84 3.73 8.72
C ARG A 5 -8.05 4.82 8.06
N LEU A 6 -8.68 5.61 7.28
CA LEU A 6 -8.00 6.68 6.62
C LEU A 6 -7.54 7.71 7.60
N SER A 7 -6.32 8.08 7.50
CA SER A 7 -5.79 9.06 8.38
C SER A 7 -5.39 10.26 7.60
N PHE A 8 -6.25 10.76 6.79
CA PHE A 8 -5.92 11.93 6.00
C PHE A 8 -5.80 13.13 6.90
N PRO A 9 -4.94 14.02 6.59
CA PRO A 9 -4.77 15.22 7.39
C PRO A 9 -6.00 16.09 7.27
N ARG A 10 -6.13 17.04 8.15
CA ARG A 10 -7.21 17.96 8.11
C ARG A 10 -7.12 18.69 6.82
N LYS A 11 -8.22 19.07 6.29
CA LYS A 11 -8.23 19.72 5.03
C LYS A 11 -7.35 20.90 4.94
N ARG A 12 -7.16 21.63 5.95
CA ARG A 12 -6.35 22.80 5.81
C ARG A 12 -4.92 22.44 5.62
N GLU A 13 -4.48 21.32 6.11
CA GLU A 13 -3.13 20.95 5.91
C GLU A 13 -2.89 20.50 4.52
N SER A 14 -3.80 19.77 3.98
CA SER A 14 -3.56 19.26 2.66
C SER A 14 -3.55 20.33 1.62
N LYS A 15 -4.32 21.39 1.79
CA LYS A 15 -4.34 22.34 0.76
C LYS A 15 -3.07 23.09 0.62
N ARG A 16 -2.25 23.09 1.63
CA ARG A 16 -1.06 23.82 1.53
C ARG A 16 -0.17 23.28 0.48
N TYR A 17 -0.12 22.01 0.30
CA TYR A 17 0.80 21.41 -0.59
C TYR A 17 0.29 21.05 -1.92
N MET A 18 -0.80 21.32 -2.19
CA MET A 18 -1.37 21.08 -3.40
C MET A 18 -1.27 19.68 -3.84
N SER A 19 -0.55 18.89 -3.25
CA SER A 19 -0.41 17.56 -3.68
C SER A 19 -1.39 16.70 -2.96
N ASN A 20 -2.50 16.44 -3.54
CA ASN A 20 -3.51 15.61 -2.94
C ASN A 20 -3.53 14.30 -3.67
N THR A 21 -2.46 13.55 -3.54
CA THR A 21 -2.37 12.27 -4.20
C THR A 21 -2.75 11.18 -3.23
N TYR A 22 -3.56 10.26 -3.67
CA TYR A 22 -4.02 9.15 -2.85
C TYR A 22 -3.60 7.86 -3.52
N TYR A 23 -3.25 6.86 -2.72
CA TYR A 23 -2.75 5.60 -3.23
C TYR A 23 -3.57 4.45 -2.73
N VAL A 24 -3.87 3.52 -3.62
CA VAL A 24 -4.46 2.25 -3.22
C VAL A 24 -3.36 1.25 -3.45
N TYR A 25 -3.03 0.46 -2.44
CA TYR A 25 -1.87 -0.41 -2.52
C TYR A 25 -2.17 -1.81 -2.05
N ILE A 26 -1.34 -2.75 -2.49
CA ILE A 26 -1.47 -4.15 -2.07
C ILE A 26 -0.14 -4.60 -1.50
N LEU A 27 -0.20 -5.14 -0.29
CA LEU A 27 0.97 -5.72 0.34
C LEU A 27 0.79 -7.22 0.38
N THR A 28 1.90 -7.95 0.44
CA THR A 28 1.83 -9.40 0.57
C THR A 28 2.90 -9.87 1.53
N SER A 29 2.70 -11.05 2.09
CA SER A 29 3.72 -11.63 2.94
C SER A 29 4.83 -12.23 2.10
N LYS A 30 4.49 -12.76 0.93
CA LYS A 30 5.45 -13.35 0.03
C LYS A 30 4.73 -13.59 -1.28
N ARG A 31 5.44 -14.08 -2.29
CA ARG A 31 4.81 -14.37 -3.55
C ARG A 31 3.63 -15.31 -3.31
N ASN A 32 2.50 -14.95 -3.86
CA ASN A 32 1.26 -15.71 -3.70
C ASN A 32 0.85 -15.89 -2.25
N GLY A 33 1.30 -15.00 -1.39
CA GLY A 33 0.96 -15.10 0.02
C GLY A 33 -0.28 -14.32 0.38
N THR A 34 -0.39 -13.98 1.66
CA THR A 34 -1.52 -13.22 2.17
C THR A 34 -1.49 -11.80 1.61
N LEU A 35 -2.63 -11.30 1.20
CA LEU A 35 -2.72 -9.98 0.62
C LEU A 35 -3.42 -9.01 1.57
N TYR A 36 -3.00 -7.76 1.53
CA TYR A 36 -3.63 -6.71 2.29
C TYR A 36 -3.81 -5.52 1.36
N ILE A 37 -5.00 -4.97 1.29
CA ILE A 37 -5.28 -3.83 0.44
C ILE A 37 -5.56 -2.63 1.32
N GLY A 38 -4.88 -1.52 1.05
CA GLY A 38 -5.05 -0.32 1.85
C GLY A 38 -5.07 0.93 0.99
N ILE A 39 -5.30 2.05 1.66
CA ILE A 39 -5.35 3.33 0.97
C ILE A 39 -4.66 4.34 1.86
N THR A 40 -3.92 5.25 1.27
CA THR A 40 -3.20 6.25 2.04
C THR A 40 -2.91 7.47 1.17
N ASN A 41 -2.62 8.58 1.79
CA ASN A 41 -2.19 9.76 1.06
C ASN A 41 -0.68 9.95 1.16
N ASN A 42 0.01 9.02 1.79
CA ASN A 42 1.47 9.09 1.86
C ASN A 42 2.00 7.66 1.84
N LEU A 43 2.24 7.18 0.63
CA LEU A 43 2.58 5.78 0.46
C LEU A 43 3.91 5.42 1.11
N GLU A 44 4.93 6.23 0.94
CA GLU A 44 6.23 5.91 1.51
C GLU A 44 6.16 5.78 3.02
N ARG A 45 5.51 6.73 3.67
CA ARG A 45 5.41 6.67 5.11
C ARG A 45 4.60 5.47 5.56
N ARG A 46 3.50 5.18 4.87
CA ARG A 46 2.65 4.08 5.28
C ARG A 46 3.38 2.74 5.12
N ILE A 47 4.16 2.60 4.04
CA ILE A 47 4.90 1.37 3.85
C ILE A 47 5.98 1.23 4.92
N TYR A 48 6.63 2.34 5.27
CA TYR A 48 7.62 2.32 6.32
C TYR A 48 6.98 1.85 7.63
N GLU A 49 5.79 2.36 7.94
CA GLU A 49 5.09 1.97 9.15
C GLU A 49 4.73 0.50 9.16
N HIS A 50 4.34 -0.03 8.02
CA HIS A 50 4.05 -1.46 7.93
C HIS A 50 5.32 -2.29 8.13
N LYS A 51 6.41 -1.86 7.50
CA LYS A 51 7.65 -2.64 7.57
C LYS A 51 8.26 -2.63 8.96
N THR A 52 8.04 -1.57 9.72
CA THR A 52 8.60 -1.49 11.06
C THR A 52 7.60 -1.95 12.12
N ASN A 53 6.47 -2.51 11.67
CA ASN A 53 5.44 -3.01 12.58
C ASN A 53 4.89 -1.94 13.51
N MET A 54 4.92 -0.70 13.06
CA MET A 54 4.31 0.36 13.84
C MET A 54 2.80 0.30 13.77
N ILE A 55 2.28 -0.39 12.76
CA ILE A 55 0.85 -0.55 12.62
C ILE A 55 0.50 -1.92 13.15
N GLN A 56 -0.34 -1.94 14.18
CA GLN A 56 -0.75 -3.19 14.77
C GLN A 56 -1.86 -3.79 13.95
N GLY A 57 -2.09 -5.07 14.10
CA GLY A 57 -3.22 -5.71 13.46
C GLY A 57 -2.84 -6.68 12.38
N PHE A 58 -3.63 -6.69 11.31
CA PHE A 58 -3.52 -7.72 10.29
C PHE A 58 -2.11 -7.83 9.67
N THR A 59 -1.55 -6.73 9.23
CA THR A 59 -0.27 -6.79 8.52
C THR A 59 0.86 -7.21 9.45
N SER A 60 0.82 -6.77 10.70
CA SER A 60 1.83 -7.15 11.65
C SER A 60 1.70 -8.63 11.99
N LYS A 61 0.46 -9.08 12.21
CA LYS A 61 0.22 -10.45 12.60
C LYS A 61 0.64 -11.45 11.54
N TYR A 62 0.38 -11.12 10.28
CA TYR A 62 0.68 -12.04 9.20
C TYR A 62 1.94 -11.70 8.42
N ASN A 63 2.70 -10.75 8.94
CA ASN A 63 3.99 -10.38 8.34
C ASN A 63 3.83 -9.94 6.88
N VAL A 64 2.86 -9.09 6.62
CA VAL A 64 2.53 -8.65 5.28
C VAL A 64 3.18 -7.29 5.05
N HIS A 65 4.37 -7.28 4.51
CA HIS A 65 5.16 -6.06 4.38
C HIS A 65 5.70 -5.76 3.00
N ARG A 66 5.52 -6.66 2.05
CA ARG A 66 6.08 -6.45 0.72
C ARG A 66 5.08 -5.72 -0.14
N LEU A 67 5.47 -4.58 -0.69
CA LEU A 67 4.59 -3.80 -1.56
C LEU A 67 4.68 -4.34 -2.97
N VAL A 68 3.59 -4.90 -3.47
CA VAL A 68 3.61 -5.52 -4.79
C VAL A 68 2.79 -4.80 -5.83
N TYR A 69 1.98 -3.83 -5.43
CA TYR A 69 1.17 -3.10 -6.39
C TYR A 69 0.67 -1.80 -5.78
N TYR A 70 0.56 -0.75 -6.58
CA TYR A 70 -0.15 0.43 -6.12
C TYR A 70 -0.64 1.24 -7.32
N GLU A 71 -1.65 2.03 -7.08
CA GLU A 71 -2.22 2.95 -8.06
C GLU A 71 -2.34 4.28 -7.36
N GLN A 72 -2.40 5.35 -8.14
CA GLN A 72 -2.56 6.66 -7.52
C GLN A 72 -3.59 7.47 -8.27
N THR A 73 -4.20 8.39 -7.57
CA THR A 73 -5.19 9.27 -8.14
C THR A 73 -5.22 10.54 -7.30
N THR A 74 -5.72 11.62 -7.88
CA THR A 74 -5.84 12.86 -7.13
C THR A 74 -7.24 13.02 -6.56
N ASP A 75 -8.13 12.06 -6.81
CA ASP A 75 -9.50 12.15 -6.32
C ASP A 75 -9.72 11.13 -5.21
N VAL A 76 -9.98 11.61 -4.00
CA VAL A 76 -10.12 10.73 -2.87
C VAL A 76 -11.30 9.78 -3.02
N ASN A 77 -12.38 10.22 -3.65
CA ASN A 77 -13.53 9.35 -3.81
C ASN A 77 -13.23 8.20 -4.75
N SER A 78 -12.46 8.47 -5.80
CA SER A 78 -12.04 7.42 -6.70
C SER A 78 -11.17 6.42 -5.98
N ALA A 79 -10.28 6.89 -5.12
CA ALA A 79 -9.42 6.00 -4.38
C ALA A 79 -10.22 5.11 -3.43
N LEU A 80 -11.20 5.70 -2.76
CA LEU A 80 -12.02 4.93 -1.84
C LEU A 80 -12.84 3.87 -2.58
N GLN A 81 -13.37 4.23 -3.72
CA GLN A 81 -14.15 3.28 -4.51
C GLN A 81 -13.26 2.16 -5.02
N ARG A 82 -12.05 2.50 -5.45
CA ARG A 82 -11.15 1.50 -5.97
C ARG A 82 -10.73 0.52 -4.88
N GLU A 83 -10.45 1.02 -3.69
CA GLU A 83 -10.08 0.15 -2.60
C GLU A 83 -11.20 -0.83 -2.30
N LYS A 84 -12.44 -0.34 -2.27
CA LYS A 84 -13.56 -1.22 -2.01
C LYS A 84 -13.73 -2.24 -3.11
N GLN A 85 -13.53 -1.82 -4.35
CA GLN A 85 -13.67 -2.70 -5.48
C GLN A 85 -12.64 -3.82 -5.40
N LEU A 86 -11.40 -3.48 -5.14
CA LEU A 86 -10.36 -4.49 -5.08
C LEU A 86 -10.57 -5.47 -3.94
N LYS A 87 -11.09 -5.00 -2.83
CA LYS A 87 -11.35 -5.88 -1.72
C LYS A 87 -12.43 -6.90 -2.03
N LYS A 88 -13.34 -6.56 -2.94
CA LYS A 88 -14.41 -7.48 -3.31
C LYS A 88 -14.00 -8.45 -4.42
N TRP A 89 -12.93 -8.16 -5.12
CA TRP A 89 -12.49 -9.07 -6.18
C TRP A 89 -12.09 -10.40 -5.58
N ASN A 90 -12.23 -11.47 -6.36
CA ASN A 90 -11.76 -12.74 -5.89
C ASN A 90 -10.23 -12.75 -5.96
N ARG A 91 -9.62 -13.74 -5.34
CA ARG A 91 -8.18 -13.77 -5.26
C ARG A 91 -7.52 -13.87 -6.64
N LYS A 92 -8.11 -14.63 -7.53
CA LYS A 92 -7.53 -14.80 -8.85
C LYS A 92 -7.38 -13.46 -9.57
N TRP A 93 -8.38 -12.61 -9.45
CA TRP A 93 -8.33 -11.31 -10.11
C TRP A 93 -7.26 -10.41 -9.48
N LYS A 94 -7.12 -10.50 -8.16
CA LYS A 94 -6.10 -9.70 -7.50
C LYS A 94 -4.71 -10.13 -7.91
N LEU A 95 -4.50 -11.44 -8.03
CA LEU A 95 -3.20 -11.93 -8.43
C LEU A 95 -2.90 -11.52 -9.87
N ALA A 96 -3.89 -11.55 -10.74
CA ALA A 96 -3.68 -11.16 -12.12
C ALA A 96 -3.31 -9.67 -12.20
N LEU A 97 -3.95 -8.86 -11.38
CA LEU A 97 -3.65 -7.43 -11.38
C LEU A 97 -2.21 -7.19 -10.96
N ILE A 98 -1.76 -7.87 -9.92
CA ILE A 98 -0.39 -7.73 -9.47
C ILE A 98 0.58 -8.17 -10.55
N GLU A 99 0.36 -9.34 -11.12
CA GLU A 99 1.32 -9.91 -12.04
C GLU A 99 1.37 -9.24 -13.39
N LYS A 100 0.35 -8.49 -13.73
CA LYS A 100 0.36 -7.77 -14.97
C LYS A 100 1.51 -6.78 -15.01
N GLU A 101 1.80 -6.15 -13.90
CA GLU A 101 2.87 -5.15 -13.85
C GLU A 101 4.06 -5.57 -13.00
N ASN A 102 3.89 -6.59 -12.20
CA ASN A 102 4.95 -7.01 -11.29
C ASN A 102 4.99 -8.54 -11.28
N PRO A 103 5.35 -9.15 -12.41
CA PRO A 103 5.28 -10.62 -12.53
C PRO A 103 6.15 -11.37 -11.54
N HIS A 104 7.18 -10.73 -11.01
CA HIS A 104 8.04 -11.42 -10.08
C HIS A 104 7.75 -11.10 -8.62
N TRP A 105 6.71 -10.32 -8.38
CA TRP A 105 6.30 -9.94 -7.02
C TRP A 105 7.42 -9.28 -6.24
N ASN A 106 8.16 -8.43 -6.92
CA ASN A 106 9.23 -7.69 -6.27
C ASN A 106 8.65 -6.69 -5.29
N ASP A 107 9.41 -6.35 -4.28
CA ASP A 107 8.98 -5.34 -3.33
C ASP A 107 9.25 -3.99 -3.96
N LEU A 108 8.20 -3.33 -4.40
CA LEU A 108 8.35 -2.08 -5.14
C LEU A 108 8.88 -0.93 -4.29
N SER A 109 8.86 -1.08 -2.98
CA SER A 109 9.36 -0.02 -2.12
C SER A 109 10.87 -0.04 -1.96
N ASP A 110 11.53 -1.06 -2.44
CA ASP A 110 12.98 -1.14 -2.30
C ASP A 110 13.68 0.06 -2.91
N VAL A 111 13.18 0.58 -4.02
CA VAL A 111 13.84 1.71 -4.64
C VAL A 111 13.68 2.99 -3.86
N TRP A 112 12.72 3.04 -2.95
CA TRP A 112 12.50 4.24 -2.18
C TRP A 112 13.32 4.28 -0.90
N MET A 113 13.98 3.20 -0.56
CA MET A 113 14.71 3.11 0.68
C MET A 113 16.15 2.74 0.43
N PRO A 114 16.82 3.51 -0.38
CA PRO A 114 18.20 3.19 -0.69
C PRO A 114 19.10 3.23 0.52
N ASP A 115 18.74 3.99 1.52
CA ASP A 115 19.55 4.05 2.72
C ASP A 115 19.65 2.71 3.39
N GLN A 116 18.58 1.97 3.38
CA GLN A 116 18.59 0.69 4.00
C GLN A 116 19.50 -0.24 3.24
N SER A 117 19.52 -0.11 1.94
CA SER A 117 20.39 -0.93 1.16
C SER A 117 21.82 -0.61 1.47
N LEU A 118 22.12 0.66 1.58
CA LEU A 118 23.48 1.05 1.86
C LEU A 118 23.92 0.62 3.23
N SER A 119 23.04 0.70 4.17
CA SER A 119 23.44 0.37 5.52
C SER A 119 23.75 -1.10 5.68
N ARG A 120 23.35 -1.90 4.75
CA ARG A 120 23.63 -3.30 4.85
C ARG A 120 25.00 -3.64 4.34
N ILE A 121 25.60 -2.71 3.72
CA ILE A 121 26.93 -2.93 3.21
C ILE A 121 27.93 -2.70 4.29
#